data_40f7f919ff12c4199984950e83b19433
#
_entry.id   40f7f919ff12c4199984950e83b19433
#
_cell.length_a   1.000
_cell.length_b   1.000
_cell.length_c   1.000
_cell.angle_alpha   90.00
_cell.angle_beta   90.00
_cell.angle_gamma   90.00
#
_symmetry.space_group_name_H-M   'P 1'
#
loop_
_entity.id
_entity.type
_entity.pdbx_description
1 polymer ?
#
loop_
_entity_poly.entity_id
_entity_poly.type
_entity_poly.pdbx_seq_one_letter_code
_entity_poly.pdbx_strand_id
1 'polypeptide(L)'
;MNGFSRWGSALVGLTAAVVLATGACGDDDATGTGGSTSGPTSGPTSGSGAGQPGPTCGDDSPAALGACVEQERYLADLTAMEGSRAPGDPLHAATRQLCADRFAEHGFDVELHDYGTGVNVIGVKPGASDERIVVSAHYDGTPNCPGADDNATGVAGVLETARVLGPQPAFDRTLVVACWDEEELGLVGSRAYAERAASNGEPIVGHYVYEMIGYFDDTPGAQELPFGFNLVFPDETKIVEDNDNRGDFLAIIGDESFASGMAALDGYCDVFGIEGLVLTLSADQKNDPLYGDLQRSDHAPFWEQDFPALHMTDTSEFRYAAYHCGQGEDVKENLDHAFATGIIRSTTAATAELLGMP
;
A
#
# COMPACT_ATOMS: atom_id res chain seq x y z
N MET A 1 14.12 30.91 -28.32
CA MET A 1 12.78 31.37 -28.77
C MET A 1 11.76 30.49 -28.10
N ASN A 2 10.97 31.13 -27.29
CA ASN A 2 10.06 30.57 -26.27
C ASN A 2 8.95 29.67 -26.79
N GLY A 3 8.60 28.66 -26.03
CA GLY A 3 7.36 27.89 -26.19
C GLY A 3 7.06 27.08 -24.95
N PHE A 4 6.66 27.74 -23.84
CA PHE A 4 6.00 27.10 -22.72
C PHE A 4 4.57 26.72 -23.11
N SER A 5 4.21 25.48 -23.15
CA SER A 5 2.82 25.02 -23.24
C SER A 5 2.30 24.77 -21.84
N ARG A 6 1.38 25.62 -21.42
CA ARG A 6 0.58 25.48 -20.21
C ARG A 6 -0.46 24.37 -20.42
N TRP A 7 -0.48 23.39 -19.55
CA TRP A 7 -1.61 22.47 -19.40
C TRP A 7 -2.69 23.19 -18.60
N GLY A 8 -3.80 23.48 -19.27
CA GLY A 8 -4.96 24.14 -18.68
C GLY A 8 -5.93 23.08 -18.14
N SER A 9 -6.23 23.18 -16.86
CA SER A 9 -7.31 22.45 -16.19
C SER A 9 -8.66 22.79 -16.86
N ALA A 10 -9.32 21.79 -17.42
CA ALA A 10 -10.69 21.92 -17.91
C ALA A 10 -11.65 21.59 -16.75
N LEU A 11 -12.20 22.63 -16.12
CA LEU A 11 -13.38 22.49 -15.25
C LEU A 11 -14.58 22.10 -16.12
N VAL A 12 -15.08 20.89 -15.98
CA VAL A 12 -16.40 20.49 -16.47
C VAL A 12 -17.40 20.73 -15.35
N GLY A 13 -18.14 21.82 -15.47
CA GLY A 13 -19.24 22.13 -14.57
C GLY A 13 -20.44 21.20 -14.82
N LEU A 14 -20.76 20.35 -13.88
CA LEU A 14 -22.01 19.61 -13.84
C LEU A 14 -23.02 20.40 -13.02
N THR A 15 -24.02 21.00 -13.66
CA THR A 15 -25.17 21.62 -13.01
C THR A 15 -26.18 20.51 -12.63
N ALA A 16 -26.24 20.16 -11.36
CA ALA A 16 -27.29 19.31 -10.82
C ALA A 16 -28.54 20.16 -10.52
N ALA A 17 -29.65 19.84 -11.16
CA ALA A 17 -30.95 20.42 -10.90
C ALA A 17 -31.55 19.79 -9.64
N VAL A 18 -31.71 20.58 -8.58
CA VAL A 18 -32.42 20.19 -7.37
C VAL A 18 -33.92 20.28 -7.63
N VAL A 19 -34.62 19.16 -7.57
CA VAL A 19 -36.10 19.12 -7.50
C VAL A 19 -36.49 19.06 -6.04
N LEU A 20 -37.07 20.16 -5.56
CA LEU A 20 -37.72 20.24 -4.25
C LEU A 20 -39.13 19.63 -4.32
N ALA A 21 -39.32 18.54 -3.62
CA ALA A 21 -40.66 18.02 -3.32
C ALA A 21 -41.03 18.38 -1.88
N THR A 22 -42.02 19.26 -1.75
CA THR A 22 -42.67 19.62 -0.47
C THR A 22 -43.80 18.61 -0.21
N GLY A 23 -43.78 17.97 0.95
CA GLY A 23 -44.88 17.15 1.44
C GLY A 23 -45.07 17.33 2.94
N ALA A 24 -46.27 17.71 3.30
CA ALA A 24 -46.67 18.30 4.57
C ALA A 24 -46.95 17.29 5.71
N CYS A 25 -46.90 17.85 6.92
CA CYS A 25 -47.29 17.44 8.25
C CYS A 25 -48.37 16.35 8.39
N GLY A 26 -48.20 15.55 9.47
CA GLY A 26 -49.23 14.80 10.15
C GLY A 26 -48.74 14.47 11.56
N ASP A 27 -49.25 15.24 12.54
CA ASP A 27 -49.18 14.95 13.98
C ASP A 27 -50.12 13.80 14.34
N ASP A 28 -49.69 12.90 15.19
CA ASP A 28 -50.61 12.18 16.09
C ASP A 28 -49.89 11.74 17.37
N ASP A 29 -50.38 12.29 18.47
CA ASP A 29 -50.11 11.94 19.85
C ASP A 29 -50.65 10.55 20.21
N ALA A 30 -49.90 9.76 20.94
CA ALA A 30 -50.46 8.76 21.85
C ALA A 30 -49.51 8.46 23.02
N THR A 31 -49.97 8.88 24.17
CA THR A 31 -49.49 8.58 25.52
C THR A 31 -49.62 7.10 25.89
N GLY A 32 -48.60 6.53 26.52
CA GLY A 32 -48.66 5.19 27.13
C GLY A 32 -47.57 5.01 28.20
N THR A 33 -48.03 4.95 29.42
CA THR A 33 -47.29 4.88 30.71
C THR A 33 -46.68 3.47 30.96
N GLY A 34 -45.47 3.46 31.56
CA GLY A 34 -45.19 2.56 32.69
C GLY A 34 -44.32 1.34 32.41
N GLY A 35 -43.22 1.24 33.13
CA GLY A 35 -42.55 -0.02 33.42
C GLY A 35 -41.03 0.07 33.57
N SER A 36 -40.56 0.51 34.76
CA SER A 36 -39.17 0.35 35.18
C SER A 36 -38.83 -1.13 35.38
N THR A 37 -37.82 -1.63 34.70
CA THR A 37 -37.01 -2.77 35.17
C THR A 37 -35.54 -2.46 34.91
N SER A 38 -34.84 -2.25 36.00
CA SER A 38 -33.39 -2.11 36.07
C SER A 38 -32.76 -3.44 35.75
N GLY A 39 -32.07 -3.52 34.57
CA GLY A 39 -31.10 -4.57 34.25
C GLY A 39 -29.67 -4.03 34.36
N PRO A 40 -28.70 -4.84 34.76
CA PRO A 40 -27.35 -4.33 35.04
C PRO A 40 -26.65 -3.89 33.75
N THR A 41 -26.17 -2.66 33.75
CA THR A 41 -25.22 -2.13 32.77
C THR A 41 -23.89 -2.86 32.94
N SER A 42 -23.61 -3.85 32.10
CA SER A 42 -22.24 -4.30 31.87
C SER A 42 -21.57 -3.33 30.89
N GLY A 43 -20.85 -2.37 31.42
CA GLY A 43 -19.87 -1.60 30.65
C GLY A 43 -18.76 -2.52 30.16
N PRO A 44 -18.11 -2.20 29.02
CA PRO A 44 -16.94 -2.94 28.60
C PRO A 44 -15.85 -2.78 29.67
N THR A 45 -15.58 -3.85 30.40
CA THR A 45 -14.36 -3.96 31.18
C THR A 45 -13.22 -4.04 30.20
N SER A 46 -12.42 -2.99 30.12
CA SER A 46 -11.06 -3.06 29.61
C SER A 46 -10.29 -4.04 30.46
N GLY A 47 -10.40 -5.32 30.12
CA GLY A 47 -9.53 -6.36 30.63
C GLY A 47 -8.16 -6.14 30.02
N SER A 48 -7.22 -5.61 30.82
CA SER A 48 -5.79 -5.83 30.60
C SER A 48 -5.52 -7.33 30.79
N GLY A 49 -5.91 -8.13 29.80
CA GLY A 49 -5.37 -9.46 29.61
C GLY A 49 -3.88 -9.27 29.30
N ALA A 50 -3.01 -9.95 30.03
CA ALA A 50 -1.63 -10.12 29.60
C ALA A 50 -1.71 -10.70 28.19
N GLY A 51 -1.41 -9.89 27.18
CA GLY A 51 -1.44 -10.29 25.78
C GLY A 51 -0.53 -11.51 25.63
N GLN A 52 -0.96 -12.49 24.83
CA GLN A 52 -0.05 -13.54 24.42
C GLN A 52 1.18 -12.87 23.80
N PRO A 53 2.41 -13.37 24.05
CA PRO A 53 3.58 -12.85 23.37
C PRO A 53 3.34 -12.93 21.86
N GLY A 54 3.63 -11.84 21.14
CA GLY A 54 3.52 -11.81 19.68
C GLY A 54 4.42 -12.85 19.02
N PRO A 55 4.27 -13.09 17.70
CA PRO A 55 5.09 -14.04 16.96
C PRO A 55 6.57 -13.66 17.08
N THR A 56 7.43 -14.68 17.19
CA THR A 56 8.88 -14.49 17.28
C THR A 56 9.56 -15.09 16.04
N CYS A 57 10.62 -14.43 15.56
CA CYS A 57 11.43 -14.97 14.47
C CYS A 57 12.00 -16.35 14.85
N GLY A 58 11.88 -17.34 13.96
CA GLY A 58 12.43 -18.68 14.14
C GLY A 58 11.40 -19.79 14.36
N ASP A 59 10.10 -19.45 14.40
CA ASP A 59 9.02 -20.44 14.33
C ASP A 59 8.69 -20.75 12.85
N ASP A 60 8.12 -21.92 12.57
CA ASP A 60 7.74 -22.33 11.21
C ASP A 60 6.30 -21.86 10.91
N SER A 61 6.10 -20.53 10.80
CA SER A 61 4.81 -19.94 10.43
C SER A 61 4.97 -18.64 9.66
N PRO A 62 4.00 -18.23 8.84
CA PRO A 62 4.02 -16.93 8.15
C PRO A 62 4.22 -15.74 9.12
N ALA A 63 3.52 -15.73 10.26
CA ALA A 63 3.67 -14.70 11.28
C ALA A 63 5.09 -14.64 11.86
N ALA A 64 5.74 -15.80 12.06
CA ALA A 64 7.12 -15.85 12.53
C ALA A 64 8.11 -15.30 11.49
N LEU A 65 7.87 -15.54 10.20
CA LEU A 65 8.65 -14.92 9.14
C LEU A 65 8.46 -13.40 9.14
N GLY A 66 7.24 -12.89 9.26
CA GLY A 66 6.99 -11.46 9.45
C GLY A 66 7.75 -10.88 10.65
N ALA A 67 7.79 -11.60 11.77
CA ALA A 67 8.55 -11.19 12.97
C ALA A 67 10.07 -11.13 12.76
N CYS A 68 10.60 -11.73 11.69
CA CYS A 68 12.02 -11.65 11.32
C CYS A 68 12.41 -10.32 10.63
N VAL A 69 11.45 -9.47 10.31
CA VAL A 69 11.70 -8.12 9.75
C VAL A 69 12.35 -7.25 10.83
N GLU A 70 13.50 -6.65 10.49
CA GLU A 70 14.33 -5.86 11.39
C GLU A 70 14.28 -4.37 11.04
N GLN A 71 13.76 -3.53 11.95
CA GLN A 71 13.69 -2.08 11.74
C GLN A 71 15.04 -1.44 11.45
N GLU A 72 16.11 -1.93 12.07
CA GLU A 72 17.47 -1.37 11.85
C GLU A 72 17.94 -1.58 10.40
N ARG A 73 17.58 -2.70 9.77
CA ARG A 73 17.93 -2.99 8.37
C ARG A 73 17.10 -2.15 7.41
N TYR A 74 15.79 -2.10 7.64
CA TYR A 74 14.89 -1.19 6.93
C TYR A 74 15.42 0.24 6.95
N LEU A 75 15.80 0.78 8.14
CA LEU A 75 16.35 2.12 8.29
C LEU A 75 17.71 2.31 7.59
N ALA A 76 18.54 1.29 7.55
CA ALA A 76 19.83 1.37 6.87
C ALA A 76 19.63 1.50 5.35
N ASP A 77 18.73 0.71 4.74
CA ASP A 77 18.46 0.78 3.32
C ASP A 77 17.67 2.05 2.96
N LEU A 78 16.67 2.47 3.77
CA LEU A 78 15.98 3.76 3.63
C LEU A 78 16.99 4.93 3.63
N THR A 79 17.90 4.96 4.60
CA THR A 79 18.92 6.03 4.70
C THR A 79 19.87 6.04 3.49
N ALA A 80 20.18 4.89 2.91
CA ALA A 80 21.01 4.81 1.72
C ALA A 80 20.30 5.34 0.46
N MET A 81 18.98 5.40 0.45
CA MET A 81 18.15 5.83 -0.68
C MET A 81 17.57 7.23 -0.52
N GLU A 82 17.64 7.83 0.70
CA GLU A 82 17.12 9.17 0.96
C GLU A 82 17.90 10.23 0.18
N GLY A 83 17.23 10.89 -0.76
CA GLY A 83 17.79 11.90 -1.65
C GLY A 83 17.13 11.88 -3.02
N SER A 84 17.39 12.90 -3.86
CA SER A 84 16.79 12.97 -5.18
C SER A 84 17.13 11.74 -6.02
N ARG A 85 16.10 11.02 -6.46
CA ARG A 85 16.19 9.78 -7.26
C ARG A 85 15.49 9.92 -8.61
N ALA A 86 15.36 11.15 -9.11
CA ALA A 86 14.81 11.34 -10.45
C ALA A 86 15.68 10.64 -11.51
N PRO A 87 15.08 10.12 -12.59
CA PRO A 87 15.83 9.51 -13.68
C PRO A 87 16.98 10.38 -14.17
N GLY A 88 18.19 9.85 -14.09
CA GLY A 88 19.43 10.58 -14.42
C GLY A 88 20.22 11.10 -13.21
N ASP A 89 19.65 11.12 -12.02
CA ASP A 89 20.39 11.45 -10.81
C ASP A 89 21.38 10.33 -10.41
N PRO A 90 22.51 10.65 -9.79
CA PRO A 90 23.46 9.63 -9.35
C PRO A 90 22.84 8.65 -8.33
N LEU A 91 21.96 9.11 -7.44
CA LEU A 91 21.31 8.27 -6.44
C LEU A 91 20.28 7.34 -7.06
N HIS A 92 19.59 7.73 -8.14
CA HIS A 92 18.71 6.85 -8.91
C HIS A 92 19.45 5.59 -9.40
N ALA A 93 20.61 5.77 -10.05
CA ALA A 93 21.44 4.66 -10.47
C ALA A 93 21.99 3.82 -9.29
N ALA A 94 22.35 4.49 -8.18
CA ALA A 94 22.83 3.81 -6.97
C ALA A 94 21.71 2.99 -6.31
N THR A 95 20.48 3.49 -6.26
CA THR A 95 19.31 2.77 -5.71
C THR A 95 18.98 1.54 -6.56
N ARG A 96 18.99 1.67 -7.89
CA ARG A 96 18.86 0.52 -8.80
C ARG A 96 19.91 -0.56 -8.50
N GLN A 97 21.16 -0.16 -8.32
CA GLN A 97 22.23 -1.10 -7.98
C GLN A 97 22.04 -1.73 -6.60
N LEU A 98 21.60 -0.94 -5.61
CA LEU A 98 21.28 -1.44 -4.27
C LEU A 98 20.19 -2.53 -4.33
N CYS A 99 19.10 -2.31 -5.06
CA CYS A 99 18.06 -3.32 -5.26
C CYS A 99 18.64 -4.61 -5.86
N ALA A 100 19.44 -4.50 -6.93
CA ALA A 100 20.03 -5.65 -7.57
C ALA A 100 20.98 -6.42 -6.64
N ASP A 101 21.82 -5.72 -5.89
CA ASP A 101 22.77 -6.31 -4.96
C ASP A 101 22.06 -7.02 -3.80
N ARG A 102 21.00 -6.41 -3.23
CA ARG A 102 20.21 -7.02 -2.15
C ARG A 102 19.45 -8.25 -2.60
N PHE A 103 18.84 -8.22 -3.78
CA PHE A 103 18.17 -9.41 -4.30
C PHE A 103 19.17 -10.55 -4.55
N ALA A 104 20.33 -10.26 -5.15
CA ALA A 104 21.37 -11.26 -5.34
C ALA A 104 21.93 -11.80 -4.00
N GLU A 105 22.17 -10.93 -3.01
CA GLU A 105 22.62 -11.30 -1.66
C GLU A 105 21.67 -12.30 -0.99
N HIS A 106 20.37 -12.15 -1.22
CA HIS A 106 19.34 -12.99 -0.61
C HIS A 106 18.88 -14.17 -1.47
N GLY A 107 19.64 -14.47 -2.54
CA GLY A 107 19.51 -15.71 -3.32
C GLY A 107 18.45 -15.68 -4.41
N PHE A 108 18.03 -14.49 -4.85
CA PHE A 108 17.17 -14.35 -6.02
C PHE A 108 17.97 -14.40 -7.33
N ASP A 109 17.36 -14.93 -8.38
CA ASP A 109 17.81 -14.76 -9.74
C ASP A 109 17.44 -13.34 -10.20
N VAL A 110 18.44 -12.48 -10.39
CA VAL A 110 18.24 -11.05 -10.68
C VAL A 110 18.19 -10.79 -12.18
N GLU A 111 17.15 -10.11 -12.62
CA GLU A 111 16.97 -9.56 -13.96
C GLU A 111 16.97 -8.03 -13.91
N LEU A 112 17.75 -7.40 -14.80
CA LEU A 112 17.62 -5.97 -15.12
C LEU A 112 16.74 -5.87 -16.38
N HIS A 113 15.47 -5.53 -16.19
CA HIS A 113 14.49 -5.39 -17.26
C HIS A 113 14.59 -4.00 -17.88
N ASP A 114 15.43 -3.88 -18.92
CA ASP A 114 15.54 -2.66 -19.73
C ASP A 114 14.36 -2.59 -20.72
N TYR A 115 13.53 -1.56 -20.59
CA TYR A 115 12.39 -1.30 -21.45
C TYR A 115 12.58 -0.06 -22.35
N GLY A 116 13.82 0.46 -22.43
CA GLY A 116 14.26 1.50 -23.35
C GLY A 116 14.39 2.89 -22.75
N THR A 117 13.48 3.34 -21.87
CA THR A 117 13.60 4.61 -21.14
C THR A 117 14.18 4.43 -19.74
N GLY A 118 13.89 3.29 -19.10
CA GLY A 118 14.31 2.97 -17.74
C GLY A 118 14.62 1.48 -17.57
N VAL A 119 14.93 1.08 -16.33
CA VAL A 119 15.34 -0.29 -15.99
C VAL A 119 14.72 -0.74 -14.67
N ASN A 120 13.76 -1.65 -14.72
CA ASN A 120 13.27 -2.31 -13.52
C ASN A 120 14.30 -3.32 -12.99
N VAL A 121 14.35 -3.50 -11.68
CA VAL A 121 15.12 -4.55 -11.02
C VAL A 121 14.17 -5.63 -10.53
N ILE A 122 14.34 -6.85 -10.99
CA ILE A 122 13.44 -7.97 -10.69
C ILE A 122 14.26 -9.10 -10.08
N GLY A 123 13.83 -9.60 -8.93
CA GLY A 123 14.39 -10.80 -8.31
C GLY A 123 13.37 -11.93 -8.38
N VAL A 124 13.75 -13.08 -8.89
CA VAL A 124 12.88 -14.26 -8.96
C VAL A 124 13.43 -15.37 -8.08
N LYS A 125 12.60 -15.88 -7.19
CA LYS A 125 12.85 -17.10 -6.42
C LYS A 125 11.86 -18.17 -6.85
N PRO A 126 12.29 -19.18 -7.66
CA PRO A 126 11.40 -20.22 -8.14
C PRO A 126 10.78 -21.03 -7.00
N GLY A 127 9.48 -21.30 -7.13
CA GLY A 127 8.72 -22.21 -6.26
C GLY A 127 8.52 -23.57 -6.92
N ALA A 128 7.65 -24.39 -6.34
CA ALA A 128 7.25 -25.66 -6.91
C ALA A 128 6.32 -25.49 -8.14
N SER A 129 5.64 -24.34 -8.25
CA SER A 129 4.81 -23.97 -9.40
C SER A 129 5.26 -22.64 -10.01
N ASP A 130 4.79 -22.38 -11.24
CA ASP A 130 5.04 -21.13 -11.97
C ASP A 130 4.10 -20.00 -11.52
N GLU A 131 3.06 -20.29 -10.70
CA GLU A 131 2.20 -19.24 -10.11
C GLU A 131 3.05 -18.26 -9.31
N ARG A 132 2.82 -16.96 -9.52
CA ARG A 132 3.67 -15.90 -8.98
C ARG A 132 2.95 -15.03 -7.97
N ILE A 133 3.59 -14.80 -6.84
CA ILE A 133 3.28 -13.70 -5.92
C ILE A 133 4.35 -12.65 -6.08
N VAL A 134 3.94 -11.42 -6.35
CA VAL A 134 4.84 -10.27 -6.56
C VAL A 134 4.78 -9.35 -5.34
N VAL A 135 5.93 -8.83 -4.91
CA VAL A 135 6.04 -7.75 -3.91
C VAL A 135 6.91 -6.65 -4.50
N SER A 136 6.42 -5.41 -4.52
CA SER A 136 7.13 -4.35 -5.23
C SER A 136 6.97 -2.96 -4.63
N ALA A 137 7.83 -2.05 -5.08
CA ALA A 137 7.75 -0.60 -4.92
C ALA A 137 8.50 0.07 -6.06
N HIS A 138 8.26 1.36 -6.34
CA HIS A 138 9.10 2.11 -7.28
C HIS A 138 10.33 2.70 -6.59
N TYR A 139 11.43 2.82 -7.34
CA TYR A 139 12.69 3.30 -6.79
C TYR A 139 13.11 4.69 -7.30
N ASP A 140 12.47 5.19 -8.34
CA ASP A 140 12.63 6.58 -8.75
C ASP A 140 11.97 7.53 -7.76
N GLY A 141 12.02 8.80 -8.00
CA GLY A 141 11.40 9.82 -7.16
C GLY A 141 11.37 11.17 -7.86
N THR A 142 10.60 12.11 -7.33
CA THR A 142 10.46 13.45 -7.89
C THR A 142 11.77 14.25 -7.83
N PRO A 143 12.07 15.10 -8.84
CA PRO A 143 13.31 15.87 -8.87
C PRO A 143 13.45 16.81 -7.65
N ASN A 144 14.63 16.82 -7.04
CA ASN A 144 15.00 17.65 -5.91
C ASN A 144 14.21 17.42 -4.61
N CYS A 145 13.52 16.28 -4.51
CA CYS A 145 12.87 15.84 -3.28
C CYS A 145 13.66 14.66 -2.69
N PRO A 146 13.90 14.62 -1.36
CA PRO A 146 14.55 13.48 -0.73
C PRO A 146 13.78 12.17 -0.90
N GLY A 147 12.44 12.21 -0.96
CA GLY A 147 11.61 11.05 -1.25
C GLY A 147 11.81 9.91 -0.26
N ALA A 148 11.85 10.25 1.03
CA ALA A 148 12.04 9.23 2.06
C ALA A 148 10.81 8.34 2.17
N ASP A 149 9.62 8.94 2.21
CA ASP A 149 8.37 8.19 2.17
C ASP A 149 8.03 7.77 0.75
N ASP A 150 8.15 8.69 -0.19
CA ASP A 150 7.85 8.49 -1.61
C ASP A 150 9.13 8.22 -2.45
N ASN A 151 9.49 7.00 -2.68
CA ASN A 151 8.96 5.76 -2.11
C ASN A 151 10.11 4.89 -1.56
N ALA A 152 11.10 5.54 -0.87
CA ALA A 152 12.21 4.78 -0.29
C ALA A 152 11.73 3.89 0.88
N THR A 153 10.62 4.24 1.58
CA THR A 153 9.98 3.35 2.57
C THR A 153 9.51 2.06 1.93
N GLY A 154 8.82 2.15 0.79
CA GLY A 154 8.34 1.00 0.03
C GLY A 154 9.48 0.14 -0.48
N VAL A 155 10.52 0.75 -1.09
CA VAL A 155 11.70 -0.01 -1.57
C VAL A 155 12.38 -0.74 -0.41
N ALA A 156 12.63 -0.07 0.73
CA ALA A 156 13.21 -0.71 1.90
C ALA A 156 12.34 -1.86 2.42
N GLY A 157 11.00 -1.75 2.31
CA GLY A 157 10.06 -2.81 2.59
C GLY A 157 10.22 -4.04 1.68
N VAL A 158 10.39 -3.80 0.38
CA VAL A 158 10.69 -4.88 -0.59
C VAL A 158 12.01 -5.57 -0.25
N LEU A 159 13.06 -4.81 0.07
CA LEU A 159 14.38 -5.34 0.41
C LEU A 159 14.36 -6.18 1.69
N GLU A 160 13.63 -5.74 2.73
CA GLU A 160 13.45 -6.52 3.97
C GLU A 160 12.60 -7.78 3.73
N THR A 161 11.53 -7.70 2.94
CA THR A 161 10.74 -8.87 2.53
C THR A 161 11.62 -9.88 1.77
N ALA A 162 12.45 -9.41 0.84
CA ALA A 162 13.41 -10.24 0.12
C ALA A 162 14.44 -10.90 1.07
N ARG A 163 14.96 -10.14 2.05
CA ARG A 163 15.91 -10.67 3.03
C ARG A 163 15.31 -11.82 3.86
N VAL A 164 14.06 -11.67 4.26
CA VAL A 164 13.39 -12.69 5.10
C VAL A 164 13.00 -13.92 4.28
N LEU A 165 12.40 -13.73 3.12
CA LEU A 165 11.82 -14.83 2.32
C LEU A 165 12.81 -15.49 1.37
N GLY A 166 13.85 -14.78 0.93
CA GLY A 166 14.85 -15.29 0.00
C GLY A 166 15.58 -16.55 0.48
N PRO A 167 16.12 -16.59 1.72
CA PRO A 167 16.85 -17.74 2.24
C PRO A 167 15.96 -18.95 2.60
N GLN A 168 14.63 -18.80 2.60
CA GLN A 168 13.72 -19.89 2.97
C GLN A 168 13.81 -21.06 1.97
N PRO A 169 13.40 -22.27 2.34
CA PRO A 169 13.17 -23.36 1.40
C PRO A 169 12.23 -22.92 0.25
N ALA A 170 12.18 -23.68 -0.82
CA ALA A 170 11.27 -23.40 -1.92
C ALA A 170 9.81 -23.46 -1.43
N PHE A 171 9.05 -22.42 -1.76
CA PHE A 171 7.61 -22.34 -1.52
C PHE A 171 6.82 -23.12 -2.59
N ASP A 172 5.51 -23.28 -2.42
CA ASP A 172 4.65 -23.85 -3.44
C ASP A 172 4.57 -22.95 -4.68
N ARG A 173 4.59 -21.62 -4.49
CA ARG A 173 4.56 -20.62 -5.56
C ARG A 173 5.89 -19.89 -5.71
N THR A 174 6.13 -19.36 -6.89
CA THR A 174 7.28 -18.51 -7.20
C THR A 174 7.11 -17.13 -6.56
N LEU A 175 8.12 -16.67 -5.82
CA LEU A 175 8.20 -15.30 -5.31
C LEU A 175 8.92 -14.42 -6.33
N VAL A 176 8.31 -13.28 -6.64
CA VAL A 176 8.94 -12.19 -7.40
C VAL A 176 9.02 -10.97 -6.52
N VAL A 177 10.21 -10.38 -6.39
CA VAL A 177 10.42 -9.07 -5.76
C VAL A 177 10.85 -8.08 -6.83
N ALA A 178 10.34 -6.83 -6.79
CA ALA A 178 10.66 -5.88 -7.84
C ALA A 178 10.79 -4.45 -7.32
N CYS A 179 11.75 -3.72 -7.92
CA CYS A 179 11.87 -2.28 -7.81
C CYS A 179 11.59 -1.68 -9.19
N TRP A 180 10.47 -0.96 -9.32
CA TRP A 180 10.05 -0.37 -10.59
C TRP A 180 10.74 0.98 -10.82
N ASP A 181 10.95 1.34 -12.09
CA ASP A 181 11.52 2.62 -12.50
C ASP A 181 10.46 3.48 -13.18
N GLU A 182 10.65 4.80 -13.15
CA GLU A 182 9.80 5.77 -13.85
C GLU A 182 8.30 5.70 -13.45
N GLU A 183 8.00 5.40 -12.18
CA GLU A 183 6.65 5.52 -11.62
C GLU A 183 6.17 6.96 -11.74
N GLU A 184 6.99 7.91 -11.29
CA GLU A 184 6.76 9.36 -11.26
C GLU A 184 6.60 9.99 -12.67
N LEU A 185 6.96 9.25 -13.69
CA LEU A 185 6.74 9.62 -15.10
C LEU A 185 5.46 9.00 -15.68
N GLY A 186 4.65 8.35 -14.87
CA GLY A 186 3.35 7.77 -15.23
C GLY A 186 3.32 6.26 -15.28
N LEU A 187 3.85 5.59 -14.25
CA LEU A 187 3.82 4.13 -14.07
C LEU A 187 4.50 3.36 -15.21
N VAL A 188 5.60 3.93 -15.76
CA VAL A 188 6.18 3.42 -17.03
C VAL A 188 6.81 2.05 -16.84
N GLY A 189 7.59 1.86 -15.77
CA GLY A 189 8.29 0.61 -15.52
C GLY A 189 7.38 -0.55 -15.15
N SER A 190 6.45 -0.34 -14.23
CA SER A 190 5.45 -1.34 -13.84
C SER A 190 4.55 -1.73 -15.02
N ARG A 191 4.14 -0.76 -15.84
CA ARG A 191 3.39 -1.00 -17.08
C ARG A 191 4.16 -1.87 -18.06
N ALA A 192 5.43 -1.54 -18.31
CA ALA A 192 6.29 -2.32 -19.20
C ALA A 192 6.43 -3.78 -18.72
N TYR A 193 6.50 -4.00 -17.41
CA TYR A 193 6.54 -5.35 -16.86
C TYR A 193 5.18 -6.06 -16.96
N ALA A 194 4.08 -5.41 -16.57
CA ALA A 194 2.75 -6.00 -16.61
C ALA A 194 2.34 -6.42 -18.03
N GLU A 195 2.58 -5.57 -19.04
CA GLU A 195 2.37 -5.89 -20.46
C GLU A 195 3.23 -7.07 -20.94
N ARG A 196 4.51 -7.10 -20.54
CA ARG A 196 5.41 -8.22 -20.84
C ARG A 196 4.90 -9.51 -20.21
N ALA A 197 4.52 -9.47 -18.93
CA ALA A 197 4.02 -10.62 -18.21
C ALA A 197 2.75 -11.19 -18.85
N ALA A 198 1.79 -10.31 -19.21
CA ALA A 198 0.57 -10.69 -19.91
C ALA A 198 0.88 -11.32 -21.28
N SER A 199 1.79 -10.72 -22.06
CA SER A 199 2.20 -11.23 -23.37
C SER A 199 2.89 -12.60 -23.29
N ASN A 200 3.61 -12.86 -22.20
CA ASN A 200 4.27 -14.13 -21.94
C ASN A 200 3.33 -15.18 -21.31
N GLY A 201 2.13 -14.78 -20.87
CA GLY A 201 1.20 -15.65 -20.13
C GLY A 201 1.75 -16.03 -18.75
N GLU A 202 2.47 -15.13 -18.09
CA GLU A 202 2.98 -15.36 -16.73
C GLU A 202 1.80 -15.43 -15.74
N PRO A 203 1.67 -16.49 -14.94
CA PRO A 203 0.53 -16.66 -14.05
C PRO A 203 0.73 -15.87 -12.73
N ILE A 204 0.59 -14.55 -12.78
CA ILE A 204 0.60 -13.69 -11.60
C ILE A 204 -0.74 -13.85 -10.88
N VAL A 205 -0.71 -14.40 -9.67
CA VAL A 205 -1.90 -14.69 -8.85
C VAL A 205 -2.03 -13.80 -7.63
N GLY A 206 -1.12 -12.86 -7.43
CA GLY A 206 -1.18 -11.84 -6.41
C GLY A 206 0.00 -10.86 -6.51
N HIS A 207 -0.28 -9.58 -6.22
CA HIS A 207 0.74 -8.54 -6.23
C HIS A 207 0.49 -7.54 -5.09
N TYR A 208 1.45 -7.43 -4.18
CA TYR A 208 1.50 -6.45 -3.11
C TYR A 208 2.40 -5.28 -3.52
N VAL A 209 1.85 -4.07 -3.55
CA VAL A 209 2.58 -2.84 -3.91
C VAL A 209 2.70 -1.96 -2.68
N TYR A 210 3.91 -1.70 -2.23
CA TYR A 210 4.19 -0.66 -1.23
C TYR A 210 4.23 0.71 -1.91
N GLU A 211 3.48 1.66 -1.34
CA GLU A 211 3.44 3.04 -1.82
C GLU A 211 3.26 4.00 -0.67
N MET A 212 4.37 4.63 -0.24
CA MET A 212 4.35 5.48 0.95
C MET A 212 3.75 4.77 2.16
N ILE A 213 4.59 4.21 3.01
CA ILE A 213 4.15 3.40 4.16
C ILE A 213 4.73 3.89 5.49
N GLY A 214 5.26 5.13 5.51
CA GLY A 214 6.01 5.62 6.66
C GLY A 214 5.34 6.72 7.44
N TYR A 215 4.40 7.46 6.89
CA TYR A 215 3.82 8.60 7.59
C TYR A 215 2.60 8.21 8.45
N PHE A 216 2.67 8.56 9.72
CA PHE A 216 1.66 8.27 10.72
C PHE A 216 1.34 9.55 11.51
N ASP A 217 0.05 9.87 11.69
CA ASP A 217 -0.37 11.02 12.49
C ASP A 217 -1.67 10.71 13.23
N ASP A 218 -1.59 10.47 14.53
CA ASP A 218 -2.73 10.19 15.41
C ASP A 218 -3.49 11.44 15.89
N THR A 219 -3.15 12.61 15.34
CA THR A 219 -3.83 13.86 15.66
C THR A 219 -5.24 13.86 15.07
N PRO A 220 -6.29 14.22 15.84
CA PRO A 220 -7.64 14.38 15.30
C PRO A 220 -7.68 15.35 14.11
N GLY A 221 -8.23 14.90 12.98
CA GLY A 221 -8.34 15.69 11.75
C GLY A 221 -7.11 15.66 10.87
N ALA A 222 -6.11 14.80 11.14
CA ALA A 222 -4.92 14.64 10.32
C ALA A 222 -5.21 13.97 8.96
N GLN A 223 -6.27 13.15 8.88
CA GLN A 223 -6.66 12.45 7.67
C GLN A 223 -7.70 13.24 6.88
N GLU A 224 -7.38 13.57 5.65
CA GLU A 224 -8.36 14.04 4.66
C GLU A 224 -8.86 12.88 3.80
N LEU A 225 -10.03 13.02 3.20
CA LEU A 225 -10.60 12.02 2.29
C LEU A 225 -10.80 12.63 0.90
N PRO A 226 -10.59 11.86 -0.18
CA PRO A 226 -10.84 12.33 -1.54
C PRO A 226 -12.27 12.82 -1.73
N PHE A 227 -12.47 13.78 -2.62
CA PHE A 227 -13.81 14.31 -2.92
C PHE A 227 -14.74 13.19 -3.41
N GLY A 228 -15.88 13.01 -2.74
CA GLY A 228 -16.86 11.99 -3.10
C GLY A 228 -16.57 10.59 -2.56
N PHE A 229 -15.49 10.43 -1.77
CA PHE A 229 -15.14 9.14 -1.17
C PHE A 229 -16.30 8.54 -0.35
N ASN A 230 -17.03 9.37 0.40
CA ASN A 230 -18.20 8.99 1.17
C ASN A 230 -19.39 8.47 0.33
N LEU A 231 -19.41 8.72 -0.96
CA LEU A 231 -20.44 8.20 -1.87
C LEU A 231 -20.11 6.80 -2.37
N VAL A 232 -18.83 6.46 -2.42
CA VAL A 232 -18.30 5.19 -2.94
C VAL A 232 -18.05 4.21 -1.80
N PHE A 233 -17.47 4.70 -0.70
CA PHE A 233 -17.07 3.95 0.49
C PHE A 233 -17.69 4.54 1.76
N PRO A 234 -19.04 4.48 1.90
CA PRO A 234 -19.74 5.11 3.02
C PRO A 234 -19.41 4.47 4.38
N ASP A 235 -19.17 3.15 4.41
CA ASP A 235 -18.86 2.42 5.64
C ASP A 235 -17.42 2.71 6.08
N GLU A 236 -16.46 2.73 5.16
CA GLU A 236 -15.05 3.06 5.41
C GLU A 236 -14.89 4.55 5.78
N THR A 237 -15.64 5.44 5.13
CA THR A 237 -15.73 6.85 5.55
C THR A 237 -16.13 6.96 7.01
N LYS A 238 -17.16 6.20 7.41
CA LYS A 238 -17.64 6.23 8.79
C LYS A 238 -16.59 5.69 9.77
N ILE A 239 -15.80 4.69 9.41
CA ILE A 239 -14.68 4.19 10.23
C ILE A 239 -13.69 5.32 10.50
N VAL A 240 -13.27 6.04 9.45
CA VAL A 240 -12.34 7.18 9.58
C VAL A 240 -12.93 8.31 10.40
N GLU A 241 -14.21 8.69 10.18
CA GLU A 241 -14.90 9.73 10.93
C GLU A 241 -15.09 9.35 12.41
N ASP A 242 -15.47 8.11 12.71
CA ASP A 242 -15.63 7.59 14.07
C ASP A 242 -14.29 7.56 14.85
N ASN A 243 -13.15 7.52 14.13
CA ASN A 243 -11.80 7.66 14.67
C ASN A 243 -11.29 9.11 14.64
N ASP A 244 -12.16 10.11 14.69
CA ASP A 244 -11.82 11.53 14.67
C ASP A 244 -10.97 11.96 13.45
N ASN A 245 -11.03 11.27 12.33
CA ASN A 245 -10.19 11.48 11.14
C ASN A 245 -8.69 11.49 11.48
N ARG A 246 -8.21 10.49 12.21
CA ARG A 246 -6.78 10.28 12.49
C ARG A 246 -6.12 9.57 11.32
N GLY A 247 -4.86 9.93 11.06
CA GLY A 247 -4.03 9.28 10.06
C GLY A 247 -3.19 8.15 10.67
N ASP A 248 -3.79 7.19 11.33
CA ASP A 248 -3.16 6.15 12.14
C ASP A 248 -3.40 4.72 11.60
N PHE A 249 -3.78 4.60 10.33
CA PHE A 249 -4.10 3.34 9.66
C PHE A 249 -3.32 3.17 8.35
N LEU A 250 -3.25 1.92 7.88
CA LEU A 250 -2.82 1.54 6.53
C LEU A 250 -4.05 1.40 5.62
N ALA A 251 -4.11 2.13 4.53
CA ALA A 251 -5.10 1.86 3.48
C ALA A 251 -4.65 0.67 2.63
N ILE A 252 -5.51 -0.34 2.50
CA ILE A 252 -5.32 -1.56 1.70
C ILE A 252 -6.31 -1.50 0.54
N ILE A 253 -5.84 -1.08 -0.63
CA ILE A 253 -6.67 -0.81 -1.80
C ILE A 253 -6.50 -1.93 -2.82
N GLY A 254 -7.56 -2.70 -3.06
CA GLY A 254 -7.50 -3.82 -3.98
C GLY A 254 -8.83 -4.07 -4.67
N ASP A 255 -8.88 -5.10 -5.50
CA ASP A 255 -10.11 -5.52 -6.15
C ASP A 255 -10.54 -6.94 -5.72
N GLU A 256 -11.78 -7.31 -6.06
CA GLU A 256 -12.36 -8.62 -5.72
C GLU A 256 -11.51 -9.80 -6.18
N SER A 257 -10.68 -9.65 -7.23
CA SER A 257 -9.83 -10.73 -7.74
C SER A 257 -8.70 -11.09 -6.79
N PHE A 258 -8.32 -10.17 -5.88
CA PHE A 258 -7.30 -10.40 -4.86
C PHE A 258 -7.83 -10.33 -3.43
N ALA A 259 -9.11 -10.63 -3.23
CA ALA A 259 -9.74 -10.62 -1.90
C ALA A 259 -9.00 -11.47 -0.85
N SER A 260 -8.41 -12.61 -1.27
CA SER A 260 -7.59 -13.44 -0.36
C SER A 260 -6.31 -12.76 0.10
N GLY A 261 -5.66 -12.01 -0.79
CA GLY A 261 -4.45 -11.24 -0.47
C GLY A 261 -4.74 -10.08 0.47
N MET A 262 -5.84 -9.36 0.24
CA MET A 262 -6.31 -8.28 1.11
C MET A 262 -6.64 -8.80 2.52
N ALA A 263 -7.41 -9.90 2.59
CA ALA A 263 -7.78 -10.51 3.88
C ALA A 263 -6.58 -11.07 4.65
N ALA A 264 -5.60 -11.66 3.96
CA ALA A 264 -4.36 -12.11 4.60
C ALA A 264 -3.56 -10.93 5.16
N LEU A 265 -3.39 -9.86 4.38
CA LEU A 265 -2.66 -8.67 4.83
C LEU A 265 -3.34 -8.01 6.03
N ASP A 266 -4.65 -7.76 5.95
CA ASP A 266 -5.44 -7.17 7.04
C ASP A 266 -5.36 -8.01 8.32
N GLY A 267 -5.50 -9.33 8.20
CA GLY A 267 -5.34 -10.25 9.34
C GLY A 267 -3.94 -10.20 9.98
N TYR A 268 -2.87 -10.02 9.18
CA TYR A 268 -1.53 -9.83 9.74
C TYR A 268 -1.27 -8.41 10.23
N CYS A 269 -1.97 -7.40 9.72
CA CYS A 269 -1.98 -6.07 10.31
C CYS A 269 -2.43 -6.12 11.76
N ASP A 270 -3.53 -6.83 12.06
CA ASP A 270 -3.97 -7.10 13.44
C ASP A 270 -2.89 -7.77 14.30
N VAL A 271 -2.19 -8.77 13.74
CA VAL A 271 -1.13 -9.52 14.46
C VAL A 271 0.04 -8.61 14.85
N PHE A 272 0.39 -7.66 14.00
CA PHE A 272 1.54 -6.75 14.21
C PHE A 272 1.14 -5.36 14.71
N GLY A 273 -0.14 -5.15 15.06
CA GLY A 273 -0.63 -3.93 15.69
C GLY A 273 -0.75 -2.75 14.74
N ILE A 274 -1.06 -3.01 13.47
CA ILE A 274 -1.38 -2.02 12.45
C ILE A 274 -2.89 -2.02 12.24
N GLU A 275 -3.52 -0.86 12.29
CA GLU A 275 -4.92 -0.71 11.88
C GLU A 275 -5.01 -0.74 10.36
N GLY A 276 -5.80 -1.66 9.79
CA GLY A 276 -6.04 -1.78 8.36
C GLY A 276 -7.36 -1.13 7.95
N LEU A 277 -7.38 -0.34 6.88
CA LEU A 277 -8.60 0.13 6.21
C LEU A 277 -8.68 -0.49 4.82
N VAL A 278 -9.53 -1.49 4.66
CA VAL A 278 -9.65 -2.26 3.41
C VAL A 278 -10.65 -1.61 2.47
N LEU A 279 -10.19 -1.23 1.27
CA LEU A 279 -10.99 -0.66 0.19
C LEU A 279 -11.07 -1.66 -0.97
N THR A 280 -12.24 -2.28 -1.16
CA THR A 280 -12.43 -3.28 -2.21
C THR A 280 -13.17 -2.69 -3.41
N LEU A 281 -12.53 -2.72 -4.58
CA LEU A 281 -13.12 -2.31 -5.85
C LEU A 281 -13.70 -3.53 -6.59
N SER A 282 -14.80 -3.32 -7.29
CA SER A 282 -15.28 -4.31 -8.26
C SER A 282 -14.44 -4.27 -9.55
N ALA A 283 -14.59 -5.31 -10.38
CA ALA A 283 -13.91 -5.39 -11.68
C ALA A 283 -14.21 -4.17 -12.59
N ASP A 284 -15.42 -3.61 -12.50
CA ASP A 284 -15.81 -2.42 -13.30
C ASP A 284 -15.20 -1.12 -12.73
N GLN A 285 -14.96 -1.05 -11.42
CA GLN A 285 -14.45 0.14 -10.74
C GLN A 285 -12.93 0.28 -10.86
N LYS A 286 -12.19 -0.82 -10.80
CA LYS A 286 -10.72 -0.80 -10.73
C LYS A 286 -10.02 -0.08 -11.89
N ASN A 287 -10.68 0.03 -13.05
CA ASN A 287 -10.16 0.70 -14.24
C ASN A 287 -11.01 1.92 -14.67
N ASP A 288 -12.01 2.30 -13.86
CA ASP A 288 -12.86 3.47 -14.16
C ASP A 288 -12.13 4.75 -13.69
N PRO A 289 -11.96 5.76 -14.58
CA PRO A 289 -11.33 7.04 -14.23
C PRO A 289 -12.00 7.80 -13.07
N LEU A 290 -13.24 7.46 -12.71
CA LEU A 290 -13.92 8.03 -11.54
C LEU A 290 -13.20 7.69 -10.23
N TYR A 291 -12.50 6.57 -10.20
CA TYR A 291 -11.71 6.07 -9.06
C TYR A 291 -10.22 6.37 -9.22
N GLY A 292 -9.87 7.42 -9.99
CA GLY A 292 -8.48 7.72 -10.35
C GLY A 292 -7.53 7.88 -9.17
N ASP A 293 -8.00 8.43 -8.03
CA ASP A 293 -7.18 8.55 -6.82
C ASP A 293 -6.75 7.17 -6.25
N LEU A 294 -7.47 6.09 -6.58
CA LEU A 294 -7.15 4.73 -6.17
C LEU A 294 -6.34 3.95 -7.21
N GLN A 295 -5.90 4.60 -8.29
CA GLN A 295 -5.15 4.02 -9.41
C GLN A 295 -3.77 4.68 -9.57
N ARG A 296 -3.27 5.36 -8.53
CA ARG A 296 -2.10 6.25 -8.63
C ARG A 296 -0.79 5.57 -8.23
N SER A 297 -0.70 4.24 -8.30
CA SER A 297 0.56 3.53 -8.08
C SER A 297 0.68 2.28 -8.95
N ASP A 298 1.79 1.58 -8.83
CA ASP A 298 2.26 0.47 -9.66
C ASP A 298 1.34 -0.76 -9.72
N HIS A 299 0.31 -0.84 -8.89
CA HIS A 299 -0.75 -1.87 -8.99
C HIS A 299 -1.67 -1.64 -10.20
N ALA A 300 -1.89 -0.37 -10.61
CA ALA A 300 -2.84 -0.03 -11.64
C ALA A 300 -2.50 -0.63 -13.03
N PRO A 301 -1.25 -0.63 -13.51
CA PRO A 301 -0.88 -1.33 -14.74
C PRO A 301 -1.13 -2.84 -14.70
N PHE A 302 -1.09 -3.47 -13.52
CA PHE A 302 -1.44 -4.88 -13.37
C PHE A 302 -2.95 -5.09 -13.47
N TRP A 303 -3.76 -4.19 -12.90
CA TRP A 303 -5.22 -4.21 -13.08
C TRP A 303 -5.63 -4.06 -14.55
N GLU A 304 -4.93 -3.21 -15.32
CA GLU A 304 -5.15 -3.05 -16.75
C GLU A 304 -4.90 -4.34 -17.55
N GLN A 305 -4.08 -5.24 -17.02
CA GLN A 305 -3.79 -6.55 -17.60
C GLN A 305 -4.56 -7.69 -16.91
N ASP A 306 -5.60 -7.38 -16.11
CA ASP A 306 -6.41 -8.31 -15.35
C ASP A 306 -5.63 -9.17 -14.32
N PHE A 307 -4.46 -8.73 -13.88
CA PHE A 307 -3.73 -9.37 -12.79
C PHE A 307 -4.27 -8.91 -11.43
N PRO A 308 -4.39 -9.85 -10.46
CA PRO A 308 -4.72 -9.49 -9.07
C PRO A 308 -3.61 -8.66 -8.44
N ALA A 309 -3.95 -7.47 -7.96
CA ALA A 309 -2.99 -6.57 -7.30
C ALA A 309 -3.67 -5.75 -6.21
N LEU A 310 -2.91 -5.32 -5.23
CA LEU A 310 -3.32 -4.35 -4.22
C LEU A 310 -2.22 -3.32 -3.96
N HIS A 311 -2.64 -2.17 -3.50
CA HIS A 311 -1.86 -1.01 -3.13
C HIS A 311 -1.95 -0.80 -1.62
N MET A 312 -0.81 -0.67 -0.96
CA MET A 312 -0.68 -0.39 0.46
C MET A 312 -0.13 1.02 0.63
N THR A 313 -0.87 1.89 1.33
CA THR A 313 -0.45 3.28 1.46
C THR A 313 -0.87 3.91 2.78
N ASP A 314 -0.07 4.85 3.25
CA ASP A 314 -0.43 5.78 4.32
C ASP A 314 -1.33 6.93 3.83
N THR A 315 -1.75 6.90 2.56
CA THR A 315 -2.64 7.85 1.90
C THR A 315 -2.01 9.14 1.37
N SER A 316 -0.68 9.23 1.30
CA SER A 316 0.06 10.31 0.61
C SER A 316 -0.40 11.73 1.02
N GLU A 317 -0.71 12.61 0.07
CA GLU A 317 -1.14 13.99 0.32
C GLU A 317 -2.41 14.16 1.16
N PHE A 318 -3.22 13.10 1.30
CA PHE A 318 -4.40 13.13 2.16
C PHE A 318 -4.06 13.10 3.65
N ARG A 319 -2.77 12.87 3.99
CA ARG A 319 -2.25 12.85 5.35
C ARG A 319 -0.91 13.59 5.45
N TYR A 320 -0.01 13.42 4.49
CA TYR A 320 1.37 13.90 4.54
C TYR A 320 1.58 15.14 3.66
N ALA A 321 1.66 16.31 4.29
CA ALA A 321 1.82 17.59 3.59
C ALA A 321 3.15 17.72 2.81
N ALA A 322 4.18 16.94 3.17
CA ALA A 322 5.46 16.94 2.48
C ALA A 322 5.53 15.96 1.28
N TYR A 323 4.43 15.30 0.92
CA TYR A 323 4.33 14.53 -0.32
C TYR A 323 4.83 15.33 -1.52
N HIS A 324 5.73 14.74 -2.34
CA HIS A 324 6.42 15.41 -3.46
C HIS A 324 7.13 16.72 -3.07
N CYS A 325 7.50 16.85 -1.79
CA CYS A 325 8.05 18.09 -1.22
C CYS A 325 7.14 19.31 -1.36
N GLY A 326 5.83 19.11 -1.37
CA GLY A 326 4.82 20.17 -1.57
C GLY A 326 4.80 21.20 -0.44
N GLN A 327 4.82 20.77 0.83
CA GLN A 327 4.88 21.64 2.00
C GLN A 327 5.91 21.09 3.00
N GLY A 328 7.19 21.17 2.67
CA GLY A 328 8.29 20.67 3.48
C GLY A 328 9.17 19.70 2.71
N GLU A 329 10.10 19.04 3.39
CA GLU A 329 10.96 18.02 2.82
C GLU A 329 10.43 16.62 3.22
N ASP A 330 10.34 15.72 2.26
CA ASP A 330 10.04 14.31 2.52
C ASP A 330 11.31 13.60 3.00
N VAL A 331 11.52 13.65 4.33
CA VAL A 331 12.70 13.09 5.00
C VAL A 331 12.30 12.07 6.05
N LYS A 332 13.18 11.09 6.28
CA LYS A 332 12.92 9.98 7.22
C LYS A 332 12.65 10.43 8.66
N GLU A 333 13.14 11.60 9.06
CA GLU A 333 12.89 12.16 10.39
C GLU A 333 11.42 12.52 10.64
N ASN A 334 10.62 12.64 9.57
CA ASN A 334 9.19 12.90 9.64
C ASN A 334 8.33 11.61 9.77
N LEU A 335 8.96 10.43 9.63
CA LEU A 335 8.26 9.16 9.47
C LEU A 335 8.21 8.36 10.78
N ASP A 336 7.17 7.55 10.95
CA ASP A 336 7.08 6.55 12.02
C ASP A 336 7.60 5.20 11.53
N HIS A 337 8.83 4.91 11.92
CA HIS A 337 9.51 3.68 11.50
C HIS A 337 8.97 2.41 12.15
N ALA A 338 8.25 2.53 13.27
CA ALA A 338 7.58 1.39 13.89
C ALA A 338 6.32 1.02 13.10
N PHE A 339 5.55 2.03 12.64
CA PHE A 339 4.43 1.87 11.74
C PHE A 339 4.87 1.20 10.43
N ALA A 340 5.85 1.77 9.72
CA ALA A 340 6.40 1.19 8.50
C ALA A 340 6.87 -0.26 8.70
N THR A 341 7.62 -0.53 9.78
CA THR A 341 8.11 -1.87 10.09
C THR A 341 6.97 -2.85 10.39
N GLY A 342 5.91 -2.40 11.05
CA GLY A 342 4.69 -3.19 11.28
C GLY A 342 4.03 -3.60 9.96
N ILE A 343 3.89 -2.68 9.02
CA ILE A 343 3.36 -2.93 7.67
C ILE A 343 4.23 -3.95 6.92
N ILE A 344 5.56 -3.79 6.95
CA ILE A 344 6.48 -4.72 6.28
C ILE A 344 6.37 -6.12 6.89
N ARG A 345 6.23 -6.24 8.22
CA ARG A 345 5.98 -7.50 8.90
C ARG A 345 4.69 -8.17 8.44
N SER A 346 3.62 -7.39 8.38
CA SER A 346 2.30 -7.86 7.93
C SER A 346 2.34 -8.35 6.49
N THR A 347 2.95 -7.58 5.59
CA THR A 347 3.07 -7.93 4.17
C THR A 347 3.99 -9.14 3.97
N THR A 348 5.11 -9.23 4.70
CA THR A 348 6.00 -10.39 4.64
C THR A 348 5.29 -11.67 5.07
N ALA A 349 4.49 -11.62 6.16
CA ALA A 349 3.69 -12.74 6.63
C ALA A 349 2.59 -13.11 5.62
N ALA A 350 1.82 -12.14 5.12
CA ALA A 350 0.79 -12.37 4.11
C ALA A 350 1.36 -12.97 2.82
N THR A 351 2.52 -12.48 2.38
CA THR A 351 3.25 -13.03 1.23
C THR A 351 3.66 -14.49 1.47
N ALA A 352 4.22 -14.80 2.64
CA ALA A 352 4.62 -16.17 3.00
C ALA A 352 3.42 -17.14 3.02
N GLU A 353 2.27 -16.69 3.54
CA GLU A 353 1.03 -17.48 3.53
C GLU A 353 0.58 -17.79 2.10
N LEU A 354 0.52 -16.78 1.24
CA LEU A 354 0.07 -16.97 -0.14
C LEU A 354 1.07 -17.75 -1.00
N LEU A 355 2.35 -17.69 -0.70
CA LEU A 355 3.36 -18.51 -1.36
C LEU A 355 3.16 -20.00 -1.07
N GLY A 356 2.47 -20.35 0.02
CA GLY A 356 2.37 -21.73 0.51
C GLY A 356 3.70 -22.17 1.13
N MET A 357 3.72 -22.29 2.45
CA MET A 357 4.88 -22.87 3.14
C MET A 357 4.82 -24.38 3.01
N PRO A 358 5.97 -25.09 2.83
CA PRO A 358 6.00 -26.54 2.71
C PRO A 358 5.60 -27.26 4.01
#